data_90e6b0d57c41c56263ae7ab4344220b2
#
_entry.id   90e6b0d57c41c56263ae7ab4344220b2
#
_cell.length_a   1.000
_cell.length_b   1.000
_cell.length_c   1.000
_cell.angle_alpha   90.00
_cell.angle_beta   90.00
_cell.angle_gamma   90.00
#
_symmetry.space_group_name_H-M   'P 1'
#
loop_
_entity.id
_entity.type
_entity.pdbx_description
1 polymer ?
#
loop_
_entity_poly.entity_id
_entity_poly.type
_entity_poly.pdbx_seq_one_letter_code
_entity_poly.pdbx_strand_id
1 'polypeptide(L)'
;MSMKQIETLVFDYGGVIVNIDDVSVVKAMESLGVTAFKRLIHVRKIKRLMHQYINGLVAESETLKEMLSLCRKGTTTEDIEKVLEELCGNLPVERLEALVKLRKRYKVYLLSNINDTLWQKSVSLMKQLGYSTDELFDEVFLSYAMRKEKPSVEIYEEMTQQTGLNPATTLYFDDRAENTEAG
;
A
#
# COMPACT_ATOMS: atom_id res chain seq x y z
N MET A 1 26.29 -24.79 10.38
CA MET A 1 24.94 -24.34 10.76
C MET A 1 23.99 -24.80 9.67
N SER A 2 22.99 -25.61 9.96
CA SER A 2 21.93 -25.95 9.01
C SER A 2 21.17 -24.66 8.66
N MET A 3 21.13 -24.28 7.39
CA MET A 3 20.23 -23.20 6.95
C MET A 3 18.81 -23.65 7.26
N LYS A 4 18.11 -22.87 8.11
CA LYS A 4 16.70 -23.12 8.36
C LYS A 4 15.97 -22.99 7.01
N GLN A 5 15.11 -23.93 6.69
CA GLN A 5 14.32 -23.87 5.45
C GLN A 5 13.30 -22.73 5.59
N ILE A 6 13.20 -21.87 4.58
CA ILE A 6 12.17 -20.84 4.55
C ILE A 6 10.81 -21.48 4.37
N GLU A 7 9.84 -21.05 5.18
CA GLU A 7 8.47 -21.56 5.22
C GLU A 7 7.44 -20.49 4.89
N THR A 8 7.77 -19.22 5.17
CA THR A 8 6.85 -18.09 5.05
C THR A 8 7.46 -16.95 4.25
N LEU A 9 6.64 -16.34 3.39
CA LEU A 9 6.97 -15.14 2.65
C LEU A 9 5.95 -14.05 2.99
N VAL A 10 6.43 -12.87 3.32
CA VAL A 10 5.59 -11.69 3.57
C VAL A 10 5.94 -10.64 2.54
N PHE A 11 4.95 -10.12 1.83
CA PHE A 11 5.14 -9.11 0.79
C PHE A 11 4.46 -7.79 1.16
N ASP A 12 5.12 -6.68 0.88
CA ASP A 12 4.43 -5.41 0.69
C ASP A 12 3.65 -5.43 -0.63
N TYR A 13 2.70 -4.51 -0.77
CA TYR A 13 1.90 -4.34 -1.98
C TYR A 13 2.52 -3.31 -2.92
N GLY A 14 2.65 -2.07 -2.45
CA GLY A 14 3.16 -0.94 -3.23
C GLY A 14 4.66 -1.06 -3.54
N GLY A 15 5.06 -0.87 -4.80
CA GLY A 15 6.47 -1.02 -5.21
C GLY A 15 6.95 -2.47 -5.32
N VAL A 16 6.27 -3.44 -4.69
CA VAL A 16 6.62 -4.86 -4.71
C VAL A 16 5.67 -5.65 -5.63
N ILE A 17 4.38 -5.64 -5.36
CA ILE A 17 3.37 -6.36 -6.17
C ILE A 17 2.80 -5.44 -7.26
N VAL A 18 2.41 -4.22 -6.90
CA VAL A 18 1.92 -3.18 -7.82
C VAL A 18 3.01 -2.15 -8.08
N ASN A 19 3.14 -1.67 -9.31
CA ASN A 19 4.00 -0.52 -9.59
C ASN A 19 3.31 0.76 -9.11
N ILE A 20 4.04 1.62 -8.41
CA ILE A 20 3.56 2.95 -8.02
C ILE A 20 3.98 3.95 -9.11
N ASP A 21 3.05 4.77 -9.60
CA ASP A 21 3.32 5.80 -10.60
C ASP A 21 3.24 7.21 -9.99
N ASP A 22 4.27 7.56 -9.23
CA ASP A 22 4.39 8.88 -8.61
C ASP A 22 4.40 10.02 -9.64
N VAL A 23 4.86 9.77 -10.87
CA VAL A 23 4.94 10.79 -11.93
C VAL A 23 3.54 11.14 -12.46
N SER A 24 2.71 10.13 -12.72
CA SER A 24 1.32 10.34 -13.13
C SER A 24 0.52 11.05 -12.04
N VAL A 25 0.66 10.65 -10.78
CA VAL A 25 0.01 11.31 -9.64
C VAL A 25 0.42 12.79 -9.53
N VAL A 26 1.71 13.11 -9.68
CA VAL A 26 2.18 14.50 -9.66
C VAL A 26 1.55 15.32 -10.79
N LYS A 27 1.50 14.79 -12.02
CA LYS A 27 0.85 15.47 -13.16
C LYS A 27 -0.65 15.67 -12.93
N ALA A 28 -1.32 14.65 -12.42
CA ALA A 28 -2.74 14.71 -12.15
C ALA A 28 -3.04 15.70 -11.00
N MET A 29 -2.22 15.78 -9.97
CA MET A 29 -2.32 16.84 -8.93
C MET A 29 -2.14 18.24 -9.51
N GLU A 30 -1.26 18.42 -10.51
CA GLU A 30 -1.11 19.70 -11.21
C GLU A 30 -2.39 20.09 -11.95
N SER A 31 -3.10 19.14 -12.54
CA SER A 31 -4.40 19.40 -13.19
C SER A 31 -5.46 19.90 -12.20
N LEU A 32 -5.35 19.57 -10.93
CA LEU A 32 -6.19 20.06 -9.83
C LEU A 32 -5.70 21.41 -9.26
N GLY A 33 -4.64 21.98 -9.82
CA GLY A 33 -4.08 23.27 -9.41
C GLY A 33 -3.06 23.19 -8.26
N VAL A 34 -2.55 21.99 -7.93
CA VAL A 34 -1.43 21.79 -7.00
C VAL A 34 -0.12 21.93 -7.76
N THR A 35 0.18 23.16 -8.17
CA THR A 35 1.35 23.48 -8.99
C THR A 35 2.68 23.19 -8.29
N ALA A 36 3.79 23.14 -9.04
CA ALA A 36 5.14 22.97 -8.49
C ALA A 36 5.45 23.99 -7.38
N PHE A 37 5.02 25.25 -7.54
CA PHE A 37 5.18 26.30 -6.53
C PHE A 37 4.40 26.00 -5.24
N LYS A 38 3.13 25.59 -5.36
CA LYS A 38 2.33 25.16 -4.19
C LYS A 38 2.96 23.96 -3.51
N ARG A 39 3.46 22.99 -4.26
CA ARG A 39 4.15 21.82 -3.69
C ARG A 39 5.38 22.22 -2.88
N LEU A 40 6.16 23.17 -3.39
CA LEU A 40 7.36 23.67 -2.69
C LEU A 40 6.98 24.34 -1.34
N ILE A 41 5.98 25.23 -1.35
CA ILE A 41 5.56 25.98 -0.14
C ILE A 41 4.87 25.05 0.86
N HIS A 42 4.04 24.11 0.41
CA HIS A 42 3.22 23.23 1.25
C HIS A 42 3.76 21.82 1.38
N VAL A 43 5.05 21.58 1.12
CA VAL A 43 5.65 20.23 1.06
C VAL A 43 5.35 19.39 2.31
N ARG A 44 5.47 20.00 3.50
CA ARG A 44 5.18 19.30 4.76
C ARG A 44 3.69 18.93 4.88
N LYS A 45 2.80 19.85 4.50
CA LYS A 45 1.34 19.61 4.53
C LYS A 45 0.97 18.51 3.54
N ILE A 46 1.48 18.58 2.31
CA ILE A 46 1.20 17.57 1.27
C ILE A 46 1.70 16.20 1.72
N LYS A 47 2.95 16.10 2.22
CA LYS A 47 3.48 14.83 2.74
C LYS A 47 2.61 14.27 3.86
N ARG A 48 2.19 15.09 4.82
CA ARG A 48 1.30 14.66 5.90
C ARG A 48 -0.04 14.16 5.37
N LEU A 49 -0.68 14.89 4.46
CA LEU A 49 -1.97 14.52 3.89
C LEU A 49 -1.89 13.23 3.07
N MET A 50 -0.83 13.07 2.26
CA MET A 50 -0.59 11.84 1.51
C MET A 50 -0.38 10.65 2.45
N HIS A 51 0.44 10.83 3.49
CA HIS A 51 0.65 9.81 4.51
C HIS A 51 -0.66 9.41 5.21
N GLN A 52 -1.47 10.39 5.65
CA GLN A 52 -2.76 10.14 6.28
C GLN A 52 -3.73 9.41 5.35
N TYR A 53 -3.76 9.82 4.07
CA TYR A 53 -4.61 9.17 3.07
C TYR A 53 -4.18 7.73 2.80
N ILE A 54 -2.90 7.52 2.48
CA ILE A 54 -2.40 6.19 2.10
C ILE A 54 -2.55 5.20 3.25
N ASN A 55 -2.19 5.57 4.48
CA ASN A 55 -2.20 4.62 5.59
C ASN A 55 -3.60 4.37 6.18
N GLY A 56 -4.59 5.22 5.86
CA GLY A 56 -5.96 5.03 6.32
C GLY A 56 -6.15 5.13 7.84
N LEU A 57 -5.21 5.77 8.57
CA LEU A 57 -5.28 5.94 10.04
C LEU A 57 -6.17 7.11 10.48
N VAL A 58 -6.48 8.00 9.56
CA VAL A 58 -7.38 9.15 9.72
C VAL A 58 -8.56 8.98 8.77
N ALA A 59 -9.73 9.50 9.14
CA ALA A 59 -10.90 9.45 8.27
C ALA A 59 -10.60 10.08 6.91
N GLU A 60 -10.81 9.30 5.86
CA GLU A 60 -10.48 9.67 4.47
C GLU A 60 -11.15 10.99 4.06
N SER A 61 -12.43 11.16 4.43
CA SER A 61 -13.20 12.37 4.16
C SER A 61 -12.62 13.64 4.80
N GLU A 62 -11.96 13.52 5.96
CA GLU A 62 -11.29 14.65 6.62
C GLU A 62 -10.01 15.03 5.87
N THR A 63 -9.23 14.02 5.48
CA THR A 63 -7.99 14.21 4.72
C THR A 63 -8.28 14.83 3.35
N LEU A 64 -9.30 14.33 2.63
CA LEU A 64 -9.71 14.87 1.33
C LEU A 64 -10.20 16.31 1.42
N LYS A 65 -11.01 16.66 2.43
CA LYS A 65 -11.42 18.06 2.67
C LYS A 65 -10.23 18.98 2.92
N GLU A 66 -9.22 18.52 3.64
CA GLU A 66 -8.01 19.32 3.85
C GLU A 66 -7.18 19.46 2.56
N MET A 67 -7.12 18.42 1.72
CA MET A 67 -6.49 18.45 0.40
C MET A 67 -7.14 19.48 -0.54
N LEU A 68 -8.46 19.67 -0.49
CA LEU A 68 -9.17 20.69 -1.27
C LEU A 68 -8.59 22.09 -1.08
N SER A 69 -8.07 22.43 0.10
CA SER A 69 -7.45 23.73 0.35
C SER A 69 -6.20 24.01 -0.49
N LEU A 70 -5.60 22.97 -1.08
CA LEU A 70 -4.43 23.07 -1.96
C LEU A 70 -4.82 23.15 -3.44
N CYS A 71 -6.05 22.76 -3.77
CA CYS A 71 -6.54 22.66 -5.14
C CYS A 71 -7.03 24.02 -5.68
N ARG A 72 -7.39 24.05 -6.95
CA ARG A 72 -8.07 25.21 -7.56
C ARG A 72 -9.52 25.27 -7.08
N LYS A 73 -10.12 26.46 -7.16
CA LYS A 73 -11.53 26.66 -6.84
C LYS A 73 -12.42 25.80 -7.77
N GLY A 74 -13.39 25.11 -7.21
CA GLY A 74 -14.33 24.26 -7.94
C GLY A 74 -13.89 22.78 -8.06
N THR A 75 -12.69 22.41 -7.54
CA THR A 75 -12.31 21.00 -7.38
C THR A 75 -13.18 20.35 -6.30
N THR A 76 -13.59 19.11 -6.52
CA THR A 76 -14.35 18.28 -5.57
C THR A 76 -13.45 17.24 -4.90
N THR A 77 -13.94 16.56 -3.87
CA THR A 77 -13.26 15.43 -3.24
C THR A 77 -13.13 14.27 -4.20
N GLU A 78 -14.15 14.02 -5.01
CA GLU A 78 -14.18 12.98 -6.04
C GLU A 78 -13.11 13.20 -7.13
N ASP A 79 -12.81 14.46 -7.47
CA ASP A 79 -11.71 14.77 -8.39
C ASP A 79 -10.34 14.40 -7.78
N ILE A 80 -10.18 14.61 -6.47
CA ILE A 80 -8.95 14.24 -5.75
C ILE A 80 -8.85 12.72 -5.65
N GLU A 81 -9.93 12.03 -5.29
CA GLU A 81 -9.96 10.56 -5.20
C GLU A 81 -9.55 9.90 -6.52
N LYS A 82 -10.11 10.35 -7.65
CA LYS A 82 -9.72 9.86 -8.99
C LYS A 82 -8.23 10.01 -9.26
N VAL A 83 -7.63 11.13 -8.85
CA VAL A 83 -6.19 11.35 -9.01
C VAL A 83 -5.38 10.42 -8.10
N LEU A 84 -5.84 10.21 -6.86
CA LEU A 84 -5.16 9.35 -5.89
C LEU A 84 -5.30 7.86 -6.23
N GLU A 85 -6.38 7.46 -6.90
CA GLU A 85 -6.53 6.10 -7.44
C GLU A 85 -5.45 5.74 -8.47
N GLU A 86 -4.84 6.74 -9.14
CA GLU A 86 -3.71 6.52 -10.04
C GLU A 86 -2.44 6.06 -9.31
N LEU A 87 -2.38 6.19 -7.96
CA LEU A 87 -1.35 5.57 -7.13
C LEU A 87 -1.37 4.04 -7.26
N CYS A 88 -2.55 3.45 -7.47
CA CYS A 88 -2.68 2.04 -7.84
C CYS A 88 -2.28 1.85 -9.30
N GLY A 89 -0.99 2.03 -9.59
CA GLY A 89 -0.44 1.98 -10.93
C GLY A 89 -0.65 0.65 -11.67
N ASN A 90 0.30 0.25 -12.48
CA ASN A 90 0.22 -1.01 -13.22
C ASN A 90 0.45 -2.21 -12.29
N LEU A 91 -0.44 -3.19 -12.35
CA LEU A 91 -0.35 -4.48 -11.67
C LEU A 91 0.12 -5.55 -12.66
N PRO A 92 1.42 -5.90 -12.70
CA PRO A 92 1.95 -6.88 -13.64
C PRO A 92 1.40 -8.28 -13.35
N VAL A 93 0.80 -8.91 -14.36
CA VAL A 93 0.17 -10.23 -14.21
C VAL A 93 1.18 -11.30 -13.81
N GLU A 94 2.43 -11.17 -14.25
CA GLU A 94 3.53 -12.08 -13.96
C GLU A 94 3.82 -12.15 -12.44
N ARG A 95 3.60 -11.05 -11.69
CA ARG A 95 3.76 -11.03 -10.23
C ARG A 95 2.64 -11.82 -9.55
N LEU A 96 1.40 -11.73 -10.06
CA LEU A 96 0.27 -12.52 -9.55
C LEU A 96 0.48 -14.01 -9.82
N GLU A 97 0.93 -14.37 -11.03
CA GLU A 97 1.31 -15.76 -11.35
C GLU A 97 2.43 -16.28 -10.45
N ALA A 98 3.42 -15.43 -10.13
CA ALA A 98 4.49 -15.79 -9.21
C ALA A 98 3.96 -16.08 -7.81
N LEU A 99 3.04 -15.26 -7.28
CA LEU A 99 2.40 -15.47 -5.96
C LEU A 99 1.64 -16.80 -5.92
N VAL A 100 0.85 -17.11 -6.95
CA VAL A 100 0.14 -18.41 -7.05
C VAL A 100 1.13 -19.60 -7.05
N LYS A 101 2.27 -19.45 -7.72
CA LYS A 101 3.32 -20.49 -7.72
C LYS A 101 3.99 -20.62 -6.35
N LEU A 102 4.28 -19.51 -5.68
CA LEU A 102 4.91 -19.47 -4.36
C LEU A 102 4.00 -20.11 -3.28
N ARG A 103 2.69 -19.84 -3.33
CA ARG A 103 1.72 -20.46 -2.39
C ARG A 103 1.65 -21.97 -2.43
N LYS A 104 2.14 -22.62 -3.50
CA LYS A 104 2.24 -24.09 -3.55
C LYS A 104 3.33 -24.66 -2.63
N ARG A 105 4.25 -23.81 -2.15
CA ARG A 105 5.44 -24.24 -1.38
C ARG A 105 5.65 -23.49 -0.08
N TYR A 106 5.09 -22.28 0.04
CA TYR A 106 5.26 -21.37 1.16
C TYR A 106 3.91 -20.85 1.64
N LYS A 107 3.84 -20.46 2.91
CA LYS A 107 2.82 -19.52 3.35
C LYS A 107 3.12 -18.15 2.78
N VAL A 108 2.13 -17.49 2.20
CA VAL A 108 2.29 -16.18 1.57
C VAL A 108 1.32 -15.20 2.20
N TYR A 109 1.87 -14.17 2.84
CA TYR A 109 1.12 -13.11 3.49
C TYR A 109 1.36 -11.77 2.81
N LEU A 110 0.37 -10.89 2.88
CA LEU A 110 0.49 -9.49 2.50
C LEU A 110 0.51 -8.62 3.76
N LEU A 111 1.46 -7.67 3.85
CA LEU A 111 1.50 -6.63 4.88
C LEU A 111 1.71 -5.26 4.24
N SER A 112 0.66 -4.43 4.14
CA SER A 112 0.71 -3.17 3.40
C SER A 112 0.18 -1.98 4.17
N ASN A 113 0.87 -0.84 4.01
CA ASN A 113 0.35 0.47 4.38
C ASN A 113 -0.56 0.96 3.25
N ILE A 114 -1.87 0.84 3.44
CA ILE A 114 -2.87 1.18 2.43
C ILE A 114 -4.19 1.56 3.10
N ASN A 115 -5.00 2.43 2.49
CA ASN A 115 -6.37 2.71 2.95
C ASN A 115 -7.39 1.78 2.28
N ASP A 116 -8.63 1.83 2.76
CA ASP A 116 -9.71 0.96 2.25
C ASP A 116 -10.00 1.22 0.76
N THR A 117 -10.14 2.48 0.34
CA THR A 117 -10.45 2.85 -1.05
C THR A 117 -9.41 2.31 -2.03
N LEU A 118 -8.12 2.52 -1.75
CA LEU A 118 -7.03 2.00 -2.59
C LEU A 118 -6.98 0.46 -2.57
N TRP A 119 -7.27 -0.16 -1.42
CA TRP A 119 -7.31 -1.61 -1.34
C TRP A 119 -8.46 -2.21 -2.17
N GLN A 120 -9.68 -1.66 -2.06
CA GLN A 120 -10.82 -2.12 -2.87
C GLN A 120 -10.56 -1.96 -4.37
N LYS A 121 -9.91 -0.86 -4.76
CA LYS A 121 -9.44 -0.68 -6.14
C LYS A 121 -8.47 -1.78 -6.57
N SER A 122 -7.51 -2.10 -5.72
CA SER A 122 -6.52 -3.16 -5.96
C SER A 122 -7.17 -4.53 -6.12
N VAL A 123 -8.13 -4.87 -5.24
CA VAL A 123 -8.92 -6.10 -5.33
C VAL A 123 -9.71 -6.17 -6.64
N SER A 124 -10.31 -5.04 -7.05
CA SER A 124 -11.02 -4.95 -8.33
C SER A 124 -10.10 -5.20 -9.52
N LEU A 125 -8.89 -4.64 -9.50
CA LEU A 125 -7.88 -4.88 -10.55
C LEU A 125 -7.42 -6.35 -10.59
N MET A 126 -7.13 -6.96 -9.44
CA MET A 126 -6.80 -8.39 -9.36
C MET A 126 -7.92 -9.25 -9.97
N LYS A 127 -9.19 -8.95 -9.62
CA LYS A 127 -10.36 -9.66 -10.15
C LYS A 127 -10.51 -9.49 -11.67
N GLN A 128 -10.26 -8.31 -12.22
CA GLN A 128 -10.28 -8.08 -13.67
C GLN A 128 -9.21 -8.90 -14.41
N LEU A 129 -8.08 -9.16 -13.74
CA LEU A 129 -7.01 -10.02 -14.25
C LEU A 129 -7.27 -11.52 -14.00
N GLY A 130 -8.40 -11.88 -13.37
CA GLY A 130 -8.81 -13.27 -13.14
C GLY A 130 -8.29 -13.87 -11.84
N TYR A 131 -7.85 -13.04 -10.86
CA TYR A 131 -7.32 -13.49 -9.57
C TYR A 131 -8.19 -13.01 -8.41
N SER A 132 -8.32 -13.85 -7.37
CA SER A 132 -8.86 -13.45 -6.07
C SER A 132 -7.74 -13.28 -5.05
N THR A 133 -7.99 -12.51 -3.99
CA THR A 133 -7.05 -12.36 -2.88
C THR A 133 -6.72 -13.70 -2.22
N ASP A 134 -7.72 -14.59 -2.09
CA ASP A 134 -7.56 -15.91 -1.48
C ASP A 134 -6.72 -16.88 -2.31
N GLU A 135 -6.60 -16.63 -3.64
CA GLU A 135 -5.68 -17.38 -4.50
C GLU A 135 -4.24 -16.86 -4.38
N LEU A 136 -4.07 -15.58 -4.04
CA LEU A 136 -2.77 -14.93 -4.00
C LEU A 136 -2.12 -14.99 -2.61
N PHE A 137 -2.93 -14.90 -1.54
CA PHE A 137 -2.44 -14.79 -0.17
C PHE A 137 -3.15 -15.78 0.75
N ASP A 138 -2.44 -16.27 1.76
CA ASP A 138 -3.05 -17.01 2.87
C ASP A 138 -3.78 -16.06 3.82
N GLU A 139 -3.23 -14.86 4.02
CA GLU A 139 -3.87 -13.79 4.80
C GLU A 139 -3.34 -12.41 4.39
N VAL A 140 -4.13 -11.36 4.64
CA VAL A 140 -3.85 -9.98 4.23
C VAL A 140 -3.94 -9.06 5.43
N PHE A 141 -2.85 -8.32 5.70
CA PHE A 141 -2.70 -7.37 6.80
C PHE A 141 -2.60 -5.96 6.24
N LEU A 142 -3.55 -5.10 6.60
CA LEU A 142 -3.68 -3.75 6.05
C LEU A 142 -3.67 -2.72 7.17
N SER A 143 -2.89 -1.67 7.03
CA SER A 143 -2.69 -0.65 8.07
C SER A 143 -4.02 -0.06 8.58
N TYR A 144 -4.95 0.25 7.67
CA TYR A 144 -6.24 0.84 8.05
C TYR A 144 -7.10 -0.12 8.90
N ALA A 145 -7.04 -1.42 8.61
CA ALA A 145 -7.80 -2.44 9.33
C ALA A 145 -7.17 -2.74 10.70
N MET A 146 -5.84 -2.81 10.75
CA MET A 146 -5.06 -3.04 11.98
C MET A 146 -4.94 -1.79 12.84
N ARG A 147 -5.22 -0.59 12.30
CA ARG A 147 -4.97 0.72 12.93
C ARG A 147 -3.51 0.88 13.39
N LYS A 148 -2.60 0.34 12.62
CA LYS A 148 -1.15 0.38 12.80
C LYS A 148 -0.50 0.53 11.45
N GLU A 149 0.73 1.04 11.41
CA GLU A 149 1.45 1.23 10.16
C GLU A 149 2.91 0.79 10.26
N LYS A 150 3.48 0.34 9.14
CA LYS A 150 4.91 0.14 9.01
C LYS A 150 5.63 1.51 9.01
N PRO A 151 6.78 1.67 9.65
CA PRO A 151 7.67 0.64 10.24
C PRO A 151 7.46 0.42 11.75
N SER A 152 6.29 0.71 12.32
CA SER A 152 6.06 0.49 13.76
C SER A 152 6.14 -1.01 14.08
N VAL A 153 6.84 -1.35 15.16
CA VAL A 153 7.06 -2.76 15.56
C VAL A 153 5.75 -3.48 15.83
N GLU A 154 4.76 -2.76 16.34
CA GLU A 154 3.46 -3.30 16.74
C GLU A 154 2.67 -3.94 15.60
N ILE A 155 2.88 -3.52 14.35
CA ILE A 155 2.17 -4.14 13.20
C ILE A 155 2.76 -5.51 12.87
N TYR A 156 4.09 -5.66 13.00
CA TYR A 156 4.77 -6.94 12.76
C TYR A 156 4.49 -7.93 13.89
N GLU A 157 4.50 -7.46 15.15
CA GLU A 157 4.14 -8.28 16.30
C GLU A 157 2.72 -8.82 16.22
N GLU A 158 1.75 -7.96 15.86
CA GLU A 158 0.36 -8.38 15.71
C GLU A 158 0.20 -9.40 14.58
N MET A 159 0.79 -9.16 13.40
CA MET A 159 0.79 -10.14 12.30
C MET A 159 1.40 -11.47 12.76
N THR A 160 2.53 -11.42 13.46
CA THR A 160 3.21 -12.61 13.98
C THR A 160 2.33 -13.38 14.97
N GLN A 161 1.64 -12.68 15.87
CA GLN A 161 0.73 -13.29 16.84
C GLN A 161 -0.48 -13.94 16.17
N GLN A 162 -1.07 -13.29 15.17
CA GLN A 162 -2.25 -13.79 14.46
C GLN A 162 -1.93 -15.02 13.60
N THR A 163 -0.78 -15.02 12.93
CA THR A 163 -0.38 -16.10 12.01
C THR A 163 0.40 -17.22 12.66
N GLY A 164 1.05 -16.95 13.79
CA GLY A 164 2.01 -17.87 14.41
C GLY A 164 3.27 -18.10 13.59
N LEU A 165 3.58 -17.23 12.62
CA LEU A 165 4.79 -17.34 11.80
C LEU A 165 6.06 -17.30 12.66
N ASN A 166 7.10 -18.02 12.20
CA ASN A 166 8.41 -18.00 12.84
C ASN A 166 9.33 -17.01 12.08
N PRO A 167 9.74 -15.88 12.67
CA PRO A 167 10.61 -14.92 11.99
C PRO A 167 11.91 -15.52 11.44
N ALA A 168 12.44 -16.56 12.12
CA ALA A 168 13.69 -17.21 11.69
C ALA A 168 13.55 -18.07 10.41
N THR A 169 12.34 -18.34 9.94
CA THR A 169 12.01 -19.07 8.69
C THR A 169 11.13 -18.23 7.75
N THR A 170 11.04 -16.93 8.00
CA THR A 170 10.24 -15.98 7.23
C THR A 170 11.17 -15.04 6.44
N LEU A 171 10.80 -14.75 5.19
CA LEU A 171 11.38 -13.67 4.39
C LEU A 171 10.35 -12.57 4.20
N TYR A 172 10.78 -11.33 4.43
CA TYR A 172 9.99 -10.14 4.22
C TYR A 172 10.52 -9.32 3.03
N PHE A 173 9.61 -8.91 2.14
CA PHE A 173 9.89 -8.16 0.92
C PHE A 173 9.16 -6.82 0.97
N ASP A 174 9.93 -5.73 0.99
CA ASP A 174 9.42 -4.36 1.01
C ASP A 174 10.39 -3.47 0.23
N ASP A 175 9.89 -2.47 -0.48
CA ASP A 175 10.71 -1.54 -1.27
C ASP A 175 11.34 -0.43 -0.41
N ARG A 176 10.95 -0.33 0.88
CA ARG A 176 11.46 0.67 1.84
C ARG A 176 12.38 0.02 2.87
N ALA A 177 13.64 0.47 2.90
CA ALA A 177 14.63 -0.06 3.83
C ALA A 177 14.18 0.03 5.31
N GLU A 178 13.52 1.13 5.70
CA GLU A 178 12.99 1.33 7.05
C GLU A 178 11.98 0.24 7.48
N ASN A 179 11.21 -0.30 6.54
CA ASN A 179 10.25 -1.36 6.81
C ASN A 179 10.95 -2.73 6.95
N THR A 180 11.97 -2.99 6.12
CA THR A 180 12.74 -4.25 6.19
C THR A 180 13.68 -4.32 7.39
N GLU A 181 14.09 -3.18 7.94
CA GLU A 181 14.91 -3.12 9.16
C GLU A 181 14.07 -3.31 10.43
N ALA A 182 12.78 -3.01 10.37
CA ALA A 182 11.86 -3.12 11.50
C ALA A 182 11.10 -4.45 11.57
N GLY A 183 11.02 -5.18 10.45
CA GLY A 183 10.22 -6.42 10.27
C GLY A 183 10.96 -7.76 10.43
#